data_51f93835bf0a38bc455101f641016a1c
#
_entry.id   51f93835bf0a38bc455101f641016a1c
#
_cell.length_a   1.000
_cell.length_b   1.000
_cell.length_c   1.000
_cell.angle_alpha   90.00
_cell.angle_beta   90.00
_cell.angle_gamma   90.00
#
_symmetry.space_group_name_H-M   'P 1'
#
loop_
_entity.id
_entity.type
_entity.pdbx_description
1 polymer ?
#
loop_
_entity_poly.entity_id
_entity_poly.type
_entity_poly.pdbx_seq_one_letter_code
_entity_poly.pdbx_strand_id
1 'polypeptide(L)'
;MTVTTDIENKKMTAAIDGRLDASTSPELESKLKDIPAGITELNLDLKDTEYVSSAGLRIILSLHKRMTKSSGTLYISNVNESVKELFDITGFSDILDIR
;
A
#
# COMPACT_ATOMS: atom_id res chain seq x y z
N MET A 1 -7.71 -4.48 11.80
CA MET A 1 -7.13 -4.52 10.44
C MET A 1 -6.47 -5.87 10.19
N THR A 2 -6.62 -6.37 9.00
CA THR A 2 -5.98 -7.61 8.57
C THR A 2 -5.19 -7.36 7.30
N VAL A 3 -3.97 -7.88 7.23
CA VAL A 3 -3.14 -7.80 6.02
C VAL A 3 -2.86 -9.21 5.54
N THR A 4 -3.30 -9.50 4.34
CA THR A 4 -3.09 -10.80 3.70
C THR A 4 -2.15 -10.62 2.52
N THR A 5 -1.10 -11.43 2.46
CA THR A 5 -0.11 -11.33 1.38
C THR A 5 -0.12 -12.57 0.52
N ASP A 6 0.15 -12.36 -0.78
CA ASP A 6 0.26 -13.42 -1.76
C ASP A 6 1.37 -13.07 -2.74
N ILE A 7 2.11 -14.06 -3.19
CA ILE A 7 3.20 -13.86 -4.16
C ILE A 7 2.94 -14.76 -5.35
N GLU A 8 2.95 -14.15 -6.53
CA GLU A 8 2.84 -14.87 -7.80
C GLU A 8 3.90 -14.31 -8.74
N ASN A 9 4.84 -15.17 -9.12
CA ASN A 9 5.99 -14.77 -9.93
C ASN A 9 6.79 -13.68 -9.21
N LYS A 10 6.95 -12.51 -9.83
CA LYS A 10 7.70 -11.40 -9.26
C LYS A 10 6.79 -10.33 -8.65
N LYS A 11 5.53 -10.66 -8.44
CA LYS A 11 4.54 -9.74 -7.91
C LYS A 11 4.05 -10.18 -6.54
N MET A 12 4.06 -9.26 -5.59
CA MET A 12 3.50 -9.45 -4.26
C MET A 12 2.25 -8.58 -4.13
N THR A 13 1.16 -9.18 -3.66
CA THR A 13 -0.07 -8.46 -3.37
C THR A 13 -0.30 -8.46 -1.86
N ALA A 14 -0.55 -7.29 -1.31
CA ALA A 14 -0.94 -7.12 0.08
C ALA A 14 -2.36 -6.56 0.12
N ALA A 15 -3.30 -7.38 0.55
CA ALA A 15 -4.70 -6.97 0.70
C ALA A 15 -4.90 -6.47 2.11
N ILE A 16 -5.42 -5.25 2.25
CA ILE A 16 -5.61 -4.59 3.53
C ILE A 16 -7.10 -4.47 3.80
N ASP A 17 -7.55 -5.09 4.89
CA ASP A 17 -8.96 -5.08 5.30
C ASP A 17 -9.09 -4.25 6.57
N GLY A 18 -9.98 -3.25 6.55
CA GLY A 18 -10.31 -2.42 7.70
C GLY A 18 -9.72 -1.02 7.60
N ARG A 19 -9.33 -0.48 8.74
CA ARG A 19 -8.83 0.90 8.85
C ARG A 19 -7.30 0.90 8.91
N LEU A 20 -6.69 1.69 8.06
CA LEU A 20 -5.24 1.91 8.10
C LEU A 20 -4.98 3.28 8.73
N ASP A 21 -4.75 3.28 10.03
CA ASP A 21 -4.56 4.51 10.82
C ASP A 21 -3.32 4.40 11.71
N ALA A 22 -3.15 5.34 12.63
CA ALA A 22 -1.96 5.38 13.49
C ALA A 22 -1.82 4.12 14.35
N SER A 23 -2.93 3.50 14.75
CA SER A 23 -2.88 2.31 15.60
C SER A 23 -2.60 1.03 14.81
N THR A 24 -2.95 0.99 13.52
CA THR A 24 -2.79 -0.21 12.68
C THR A 24 -1.60 -0.12 11.71
N SER A 25 -1.11 1.08 11.42
CA SER A 25 0.02 1.26 10.51
C SER A 25 1.26 0.44 10.87
N PRO A 26 1.62 0.30 12.15
CA PRO A 26 2.77 -0.55 12.53
C PRO A 26 2.60 -2.01 12.11
N GLU A 27 1.37 -2.52 12.08
CA GLU A 27 1.10 -3.89 11.64
C GLU A 27 1.38 -4.05 10.15
N LEU A 28 0.95 -3.09 9.34
CA LEU A 28 1.25 -3.10 7.91
C LEU A 28 2.75 -3.02 7.67
N GLU A 29 3.43 -2.12 8.38
CA GLU A 29 4.88 -1.97 8.27
C GLU A 29 5.60 -3.28 8.62
N SER A 30 5.17 -3.94 9.70
CA SER A 30 5.74 -5.21 10.14
C SER A 30 5.52 -6.32 9.10
N LYS A 31 4.33 -6.41 8.54
CA LYS A 31 3.98 -7.43 7.53
C LYS A 31 4.78 -7.27 6.25
N LEU A 32 5.12 -6.05 5.87
CA LEU A 32 5.84 -5.75 4.64
C LEU A 32 7.29 -5.35 4.87
N LYS A 33 7.81 -5.63 6.07
CA LYS A 33 9.20 -5.33 6.41
C LYS A 33 10.16 -6.11 5.52
N ASP A 34 9.90 -7.39 5.34
CA ASP A 34 10.78 -8.30 4.60
C ASP A 34 10.16 -8.71 3.27
N ILE A 35 10.19 -7.79 2.30
CA ILE A 35 9.76 -8.11 0.95
C ILE A 35 10.84 -8.98 0.31
N PRO A 36 10.50 -10.19 -0.18
CA PRO A 36 11.50 -11.08 -0.75
C PRO A 36 12.28 -10.45 -1.90
N ALA A 37 13.56 -10.78 -2.00
CA ALA A 37 14.39 -10.37 -3.13
C ALA A 37 13.79 -10.94 -4.42
N GLY A 38 13.81 -10.15 -5.50
CA GLY A 38 13.24 -10.58 -6.77
C GLY A 38 11.81 -10.11 -6.99
N ILE A 39 11.14 -9.59 -5.96
CA ILE A 39 9.83 -8.97 -6.14
C ILE A 39 10.04 -7.62 -6.84
N THR A 40 9.45 -7.47 -8.03
CA THR A 40 9.56 -6.24 -8.82
C THR A 40 8.28 -5.41 -8.80
N GLU A 41 7.17 -5.99 -8.36
CA GLU A 41 5.90 -5.28 -8.26
C GLU A 41 5.27 -5.54 -6.89
N LEU A 42 4.81 -4.48 -6.24
CA LEU A 42 4.04 -4.58 -5.01
C LEU A 42 2.68 -3.93 -5.26
N ASN A 43 1.63 -4.73 -5.16
CA ASN A 43 0.26 -4.27 -5.27
C ASN A 43 -0.35 -4.16 -3.88
N LEU A 44 -0.81 -2.97 -3.51
CA LEU A 44 -1.61 -2.78 -2.31
C LEU A 44 -3.08 -2.81 -2.74
N ASP A 45 -3.76 -3.88 -2.40
CA ASP A 45 -5.17 -4.05 -2.71
C ASP A 45 -6.01 -3.46 -1.58
N LEU A 46 -6.66 -2.34 -1.85
CA LEU A 46 -7.45 -1.61 -0.86
C LEU A 46 -8.96 -1.83 -1.02
N LYS A 47 -9.35 -2.92 -1.64
CA LYS A 47 -10.77 -3.24 -1.87
C LYS A 47 -11.59 -3.16 -0.57
N ASP A 48 -11.06 -3.72 0.51
CA ASP A 48 -11.77 -3.77 1.79
C ASP A 48 -11.21 -2.77 2.81
N THR A 49 -10.45 -1.79 2.34
CA THR A 49 -9.91 -0.73 3.19
C THR A 49 -10.95 0.37 3.34
N GLU A 50 -11.40 0.59 4.57
CA GLU A 50 -12.44 1.58 4.87
C GLU A 50 -11.91 2.99 4.98
N TYR A 51 -10.68 3.16 5.46
CA TYR A 51 -10.13 4.46 5.78
C TYR A 51 -8.61 4.40 5.81
N VAL A 52 -7.96 5.48 5.38
CA VAL A 52 -6.51 5.64 5.46
C VAL A 52 -6.22 6.99 6.10
N SER A 53 -5.48 6.99 7.21
CA SER A 53 -5.06 8.22 7.88
C SER A 53 -3.74 8.73 7.33
N SER A 54 -3.29 9.89 7.82
CA SER A 54 -1.97 10.43 7.46
C SER A 54 -0.85 9.48 7.85
N ALA A 55 -1.00 8.75 8.95
CA ALA A 55 -0.02 7.73 9.35
C ALA A 55 0.02 6.58 8.34
N GLY A 56 -1.16 6.17 7.85
CA GLY A 56 -1.25 5.14 6.81
C GLY A 56 -0.64 5.59 5.49
N LEU A 57 -0.91 6.83 5.10
CA LEU A 57 -0.32 7.41 3.88
C LEU A 57 1.20 7.44 3.97
N ARG A 58 1.75 7.73 5.15
CA ARG A 58 3.20 7.73 5.36
C ARG A 58 3.82 6.37 5.14
N ILE A 59 3.19 5.31 5.62
CA ILE A 59 3.66 3.95 5.41
C ILE A 59 3.60 3.57 3.93
N ILE A 60 2.50 3.91 3.26
CA ILE A 60 2.35 3.66 1.83
C ILE A 60 3.46 4.37 1.05
N LEU A 61 3.74 5.63 1.38
CA LEU A 61 4.81 6.39 0.73
C LEU A 61 6.18 5.77 0.99
N SER A 62 6.43 5.29 2.20
CA SER A 62 7.66 4.60 2.56
C SER A 62 7.86 3.34 1.72
N LEU A 63 6.80 2.55 1.53
CA LEU A 63 6.83 1.36 0.69
C LEU A 63 7.09 1.72 -0.77
N HIS A 64 6.48 2.79 -1.25
CA HIS A 64 6.70 3.29 -2.61
C HIS A 64 8.18 3.63 -2.83
N LYS A 65 8.77 4.34 -1.88
CA LYS A 65 10.19 4.71 -1.95
C LYS A 65 11.10 3.48 -1.96
N ARG A 66 10.78 2.48 -1.15
CA ARG A 66 11.55 1.23 -1.10
C ARG A 66 11.51 0.51 -2.45
N MET A 67 10.34 0.41 -3.05
CA MET A 67 10.20 -0.25 -4.34
C MET A 67 10.93 0.52 -5.44
N THR A 68 10.80 1.83 -5.45
CA THR A 68 11.51 2.68 -6.41
C THR A 68 13.03 2.52 -6.28
N LYS A 69 13.51 2.49 -5.05
CA LYS A 69 14.95 2.35 -4.77
C LYS A 69 15.50 1.01 -5.26
N SER A 70 14.69 -0.03 -5.24
CA SER A 70 15.08 -1.36 -5.74
C SER A 70 14.73 -1.57 -7.21
N SER A 71 14.39 -0.49 -7.92
CA SER A 71 14.00 -0.51 -9.34
C SER A 71 12.68 -1.27 -9.59
N GLY A 72 11.84 -1.35 -8.57
CA GLY A 72 10.54 -1.97 -8.66
C GLY A 72 9.43 -0.93 -8.76
N THR A 73 8.20 -1.40 -8.71
CA THR A 73 7.00 -0.58 -8.82
C THR A 73 6.02 -0.93 -7.71
N LEU A 74 5.45 0.09 -7.08
CA LEU A 74 4.31 -0.10 -6.19
C LEU A 74 3.08 0.50 -6.89
N TYR A 75 1.97 -0.22 -6.87
CA TYR A 75 0.70 0.33 -7.32
C TYR A 75 -0.41 -0.04 -6.36
N ILE A 76 -1.48 0.74 -6.39
CA ILE A 76 -2.63 0.59 -5.51
C ILE A 76 -3.82 0.21 -6.38
N SER A 77 -4.58 -0.79 -5.96
CA SER A 77 -5.75 -1.26 -6.70
C SER A 77 -7.00 -1.28 -5.84
N ASN A 78 -8.14 -1.21 -6.51
CA ASN A 78 -9.46 -1.36 -5.91
C ASN A 78 -9.78 -0.32 -4.83
N VAL A 79 -9.34 0.92 -5.04
CA VAL A 79 -9.56 2.01 -4.09
C VAL A 79 -11.04 2.43 -4.14
N ASN A 80 -11.70 2.55 -2.98
CA ASN A 80 -13.05 3.11 -2.94
C ASN A 80 -12.98 4.63 -3.11
N GLU A 81 -14.14 5.26 -3.36
CA GLU A 81 -14.21 6.70 -3.63
C GLU A 81 -13.67 7.55 -2.49
N SER A 82 -13.98 7.17 -1.25
CA SER A 82 -13.52 7.94 -0.08
C SER A 82 -12.01 7.95 0.05
N VAL A 83 -11.39 6.80 -0.13
CA VAL A 83 -9.93 6.66 -0.05
C VAL A 83 -9.26 7.35 -1.23
N LYS A 84 -9.86 7.22 -2.43
CA LYS A 84 -9.34 7.90 -3.62
C LYS A 84 -9.38 9.41 -3.46
N GLU A 85 -10.48 9.94 -2.93
CA GLU A 85 -10.60 11.36 -2.67
C GLU A 85 -9.52 11.84 -1.71
N LEU A 86 -9.20 11.05 -0.69
CA LEU A 86 -8.13 11.37 0.24
C LEU A 86 -6.77 11.44 -0.47
N PHE A 87 -6.48 10.48 -1.36
CA PHE A 87 -5.26 10.52 -2.15
C PHE A 87 -5.22 11.76 -3.06
N ASP A 88 -6.36 12.12 -3.65
CA ASP A 88 -6.45 13.30 -4.53
C ASP A 88 -6.21 14.59 -3.75
N ILE A 89 -6.86 14.75 -2.61
CA ILE A 89 -6.76 15.96 -1.77
C ILE A 89 -5.33 16.13 -1.23
N THR A 90 -4.67 15.05 -0.84
CA THR A 90 -3.32 15.11 -0.29
C THR A 90 -2.24 15.21 -1.35
N GLY A 91 -2.59 15.08 -2.63
CA GLY A 91 -1.63 15.10 -3.74
C GLY A 91 -0.94 13.77 -3.97
N PHE A 92 -1.27 12.74 -3.22
CA PHE A 92 -0.65 11.42 -3.33
C PHE A 92 -1.02 10.73 -4.64
N SER A 93 -2.16 11.10 -5.25
CA SER A 93 -2.54 10.57 -6.58
C SER A 93 -1.53 10.96 -7.67
N ASP A 94 -0.79 12.04 -7.48
CA ASP A 94 0.23 12.49 -8.41
C ASP A 94 1.56 11.76 -8.23
N ILE A 95 1.74 11.10 -7.08
CA ILE A 95 2.98 10.40 -6.73
C ILE A 95 2.80 8.89 -6.91
N LEU A 96 1.66 8.37 -6.49
CA LEU A 96 1.37 6.94 -6.48
C LEU A 96 0.66 6.50 -7.75
N ASP A 97 0.95 5.29 -8.19
CA ASP A 97 0.26 4.66 -9.31
C ASP A 97 -1.01 4.01 -8.76
N ILE A 98 -2.14 4.64 -8.99
CA ILE A 98 -3.44 4.16 -8.52
C ILE A 98 -4.21 3.60 -9.72
N ARG A 99 -4.58 2.33 -9.63
CA ARG A 99 -5.23 1.60 -10.73
C ARG A 99 -6.66 1.19 -10.37
#